data_8f0bd5e6b98674eb4043586452ed3181
#
_entry.id   8f0bd5e6b98674eb4043586452ed3181
#
_cell.length_a   1.000
_cell.length_b   1.000
_cell.length_c   1.000
_cell.angle_alpha   90.00
_cell.angle_beta   90.00
_cell.angle_gamma   90.00
#
_symmetry.space_group_name_H-M   'P 1'
#
loop_
_entity.id
_entity.type
_entity.pdbx_description
1 polymer ?
#
loop_
_entity_poly.entity_id
_entity_poly.type
_entity_poly.pdbx_seq_one_letter_code
_entity_poly.pdbx_strand_id
1 'polypeptide(L)'
;MSQDTVPYQKVLVPGAPGHACGHNLLGTGSVAGAVAVSKWLAATGFSGTVKLFGCPAEEGGGGKAYMMREGVFEGLDAMLDWHPDTRNTVNRTSGLANVQVQFTFSGKSSHASGAPDAGRSALDAVEAFDYMMNLMREHVPQTARIHYVITDGGKAPNAHDWS
;
A
#
# COMPACT_ATOMS: atom_id res chain seq x y z
N MET A 1 -6.07 7.90 11.54
CA MET A 1 -7.12 7.59 10.56
C MET A 1 -8.47 7.65 11.24
N SER A 2 -9.56 7.91 10.51
CA SER A 2 -10.90 7.94 11.09
C SER A 2 -11.53 6.55 11.08
N GLN A 3 -12.26 6.22 12.15
CA GLN A 3 -12.97 4.95 12.32
C GLN A 3 -14.47 5.18 12.56
N ASP A 4 -14.94 6.44 12.52
CA ASP A 4 -16.33 6.82 12.77
C ASP A 4 -16.94 7.52 11.56
N THR A 5 -18.27 7.65 11.54
CA THR A 5 -19.05 8.30 10.49
C THR A 5 -19.15 9.82 10.62
N VAL A 6 -18.54 10.40 11.64
CA VAL A 6 -18.53 11.85 11.88
C VAL A 6 -17.61 12.59 10.88
N PRO A 7 -17.89 13.86 10.52
CA PRO A 7 -17.14 14.60 9.49
C PRO A 7 -15.81 15.19 10.02
N TYR A 8 -15.20 14.57 11.00
CA TYR A 8 -13.89 14.91 11.54
C TYR A 8 -13.13 13.63 11.92
N GLN A 9 -11.82 13.72 12.01
CA GLN A 9 -10.99 12.57 12.37
C GLN A 9 -11.30 12.10 13.79
N LYS A 10 -11.73 10.86 13.91
CA LYS A 10 -12.04 10.25 15.21
C LYS A 10 -11.56 8.80 15.27
N VAL A 11 -10.78 8.49 16.27
CA VAL A 11 -10.31 7.15 16.60
C VAL A 11 -11.23 6.55 17.66
N LEU A 12 -11.79 5.38 17.38
CA LEU A 12 -12.60 4.61 18.32
C LEU A 12 -11.76 3.59 19.07
N VAL A 13 -10.85 2.92 18.37
CA VAL A 13 -9.93 1.92 18.92
C VAL A 13 -8.51 2.32 18.55
N PRO A 14 -7.68 2.73 19.51
CA PRO A 14 -6.27 3.05 19.24
C PRO A 14 -5.52 1.87 18.59
N GLY A 15 -4.71 2.16 17.57
CA GLY A 15 -3.95 1.15 16.83
C GLY A 15 -4.73 0.33 15.81
N ALA A 16 -6.07 0.36 15.82
CA ALA A 16 -6.86 -0.32 14.81
C ALA A 16 -6.84 0.43 13.45
N PRO A 17 -7.04 -0.29 12.34
CA PRO A 17 -7.13 0.32 11.02
C PRO A 17 -8.34 1.25 10.90
N GLY A 18 -8.26 2.22 10.00
CA GLY A 18 -9.34 3.14 9.68
C GLY A 18 -9.32 3.51 8.20
N HIS A 19 -10.38 4.21 7.75
CA HIS A 19 -10.52 4.61 6.35
C HIS A 19 -9.77 5.92 6.08
N ALA A 20 -8.61 5.83 5.40
CA ALA A 20 -7.86 6.98 4.89
C ALA A 20 -8.08 7.17 3.38
N CYS A 21 -8.17 6.07 2.64
CA CYS A 21 -8.36 6.06 1.18
C CYS A 21 -9.85 5.95 0.78
N GLY A 22 -10.73 5.53 1.68
CA GLY A 22 -12.17 5.40 1.40
C GLY A 22 -12.57 4.07 0.76
N HIS A 23 -11.89 2.97 1.11
CA HIS A 23 -12.19 1.64 0.54
C HIS A 23 -13.64 1.17 0.79
N ASN A 24 -14.27 1.62 1.86
CA ASN A 24 -15.70 1.41 2.10
C ASN A 24 -16.57 2.05 1.01
N LEU A 25 -16.21 3.22 0.52
CA LEU A 25 -16.89 3.90 -0.60
C LEU A 25 -16.56 3.23 -1.92
N LEU A 26 -15.29 2.86 -2.15
CA LEU A 26 -14.82 2.17 -3.35
C LEU A 26 -15.62 0.88 -3.59
N GLY A 27 -15.72 0.04 -2.57
CA GLY A 27 -16.49 -1.21 -2.65
C GLY A 27 -17.97 -0.99 -2.86
N THR A 28 -18.58 -0.11 -2.06
CA THR A 28 -20.02 0.18 -2.15
C THR A 28 -20.40 0.78 -3.51
N GLY A 29 -19.62 1.74 -4.00
CA GLY A 29 -19.87 2.37 -5.30
C GLY A 29 -19.72 1.39 -6.46
N SER A 30 -18.73 0.50 -6.42
CA SER A 30 -18.53 -0.54 -7.43
C SER A 30 -19.69 -1.54 -7.47
N VAL A 31 -20.18 -1.96 -6.31
CA VAL A 31 -21.38 -2.84 -6.21
C VAL A 31 -22.60 -2.13 -6.76
N ALA A 32 -22.84 -0.88 -6.38
CA ALA A 32 -23.97 -0.10 -6.86
C ALA A 32 -23.92 0.09 -8.38
N GLY A 33 -22.75 0.38 -8.93
CA GLY A 33 -22.53 0.50 -10.37
C GLY A 33 -22.84 -0.80 -11.12
N ALA A 34 -22.34 -1.94 -10.63
CA ALA A 34 -22.62 -3.25 -11.24
C ALA A 34 -24.12 -3.61 -11.21
N VAL A 35 -24.80 -3.33 -10.10
CA VAL A 35 -26.26 -3.53 -9.96
C VAL A 35 -27.02 -2.62 -10.93
N ALA A 36 -26.63 -1.33 -11.05
CA ALA A 36 -27.26 -0.40 -11.96
C ALA A 36 -27.14 -0.85 -13.43
N VAL A 37 -25.94 -1.26 -13.86
CA VAL A 37 -25.71 -1.76 -15.23
C VAL A 37 -26.49 -3.05 -15.48
N SER A 38 -26.50 -3.98 -14.53
CA SER A 38 -27.29 -5.21 -14.65
C SER A 38 -28.78 -4.95 -14.85
N LYS A 39 -29.35 -4.03 -14.06
CA LYS A 39 -30.76 -3.62 -14.21
C LYS A 39 -31.01 -2.91 -15.53
N TRP A 40 -30.08 -2.07 -15.99
CA TRP A 40 -30.20 -1.38 -17.27
C TRP A 40 -30.21 -2.37 -18.45
N LEU A 41 -29.30 -3.36 -18.45
CA LEU A 41 -29.28 -4.43 -19.46
C LEU A 41 -30.63 -5.17 -19.50
N ALA A 42 -31.17 -5.56 -18.36
CA ALA A 42 -32.47 -6.22 -18.28
C ALA A 42 -33.61 -5.36 -18.78
N ALA A 43 -33.63 -4.06 -18.50
CA ALA A 43 -34.69 -3.14 -18.89
C ALA A 43 -34.65 -2.77 -20.38
N THR A 44 -33.47 -2.73 -20.98
CA THR A 44 -33.29 -2.34 -22.39
C THR A 44 -33.24 -3.51 -23.36
N GLY A 45 -33.07 -4.74 -22.86
CA GLY A 45 -32.91 -5.92 -23.69
C GLY A 45 -31.55 -6.05 -24.37
N PHE A 46 -30.57 -5.19 -24.02
CA PHE A 46 -29.21 -5.34 -24.51
C PHE A 46 -28.57 -6.60 -23.92
N SER A 47 -27.88 -7.37 -24.77
CA SER A 47 -27.09 -8.51 -24.35
C SER A 47 -25.74 -8.06 -23.78
N GLY A 48 -25.36 -8.61 -22.63
CA GLY A 48 -24.07 -8.34 -22.01
C GLY A 48 -23.92 -9.05 -20.68
N THR A 49 -22.68 -9.14 -20.22
CA THR A 49 -22.32 -9.74 -18.92
C THR A 49 -21.60 -8.70 -18.07
N VAL A 50 -22.05 -8.52 -16.84
CA VAL A 50 -21.36 -7.69 -15.83
C VAL A 50 -20.71 -8.62 -14.82
N LYS A 51 -19.40 -8.45 -14.63
CA LYS A 51 -18.63 -9.14 -13.60
C LYS A 51 -18.15 -8.11 -12.58
N LEU A 52 -18.37 -8.37 -11.30
CA LEU A 52 -17.82 -7.58 -10.20
C LEU A 52 -16.68 -8.36 -9.55
N PHE A 53 -15.53 -7.73 -9.41
CA PHE A 53 -14.34 -8.33 -8.81
C PHE A 53 -14.00 -7.66 -7.48
N GLY A 54 -13.92 -8.44 -6.39
CA GLY A 54 -13.31 -8.02 -5.14
C GLY A 54 -11.80 -8.21 -5.22
N CYS A 55 -11.05 -7.12 -5.15
CA CYS A 55 -9.59 -7.15 -5.29
C CYS A 55 -8.94 -6.88 -3.93
N PRO A 56 -8.45 -7.92 -3.22
CA PRO A 56 -7.85 -7.77 -1.90
C PRO A 56 -6.43 -7.19 -1.98
N ALA A 57 -5.95 -6.69 -0.82
CA ALA A 57 -4.56 -6.27 -0.62
C ALA A 57 -4.05 -5.24 -1.64
N GLU A 58 -4.86 -4.27 -2.01
CA GLU A 58 -4.54 -3.26 -3.01
C GLU A 58 -3.40 -2.35 -2.53
N GLU A 59 -3.42 -1.90 -1.28
CA GLU A 59 -2.47 -0.95 -0.71
C GLU A 59 -1.05 -1.51 -0.48
N GLY A 60 -0.90 -2.80 -0.33
CA GLY A 60 0.40 -3.35 0.05
C GLY A 60 0.77 -4.70 -0.56
N GLY A 61 -0.21 -5.49 -0.97
CA GLY A 61 0.02 -6.86 -1.44
C GLY A 61 -0.10 -7.05 -2.95
N GLY A 62 -0.60 -6.05 -3.68
CA GLY A 62 -0.74 -6.14 -5.13
C GLY A 62 -1.67 -7.25 -5.60
N GLY A 63 -2.78 -7.51 -4.89
CA GLY A 63 -3.67 -8.64 -5.14
C GLY A 63 -4.18 -8.76 -6.58
N LYS A 64 -4.41 -7.63 -7.26
CA LYS A 64 -4.79 -7.62 -8.68
C LYS A 64 -3.75 -8.29 -9.60
N ALA A 65 -2.46 -8.19 -9.26
CA ALA A 65 -1.39 -8.83 -10.04
C ALA A 65 -1.48 -10.37 -9.96
N TYR A 66 -1.82 -10.89 -8.80
CA TYR A 66 -2.05 -12.33 -8.62
C TYR A 66 -3.31 -12.77 -9.36
N MET A 67 -4.41 -12.02 -9.25
CA MET A 67 -5.65 -12.31 -9.97
C MET A 67 -5.43 -12.30 -11.50
N MET A 68 -4.64 -11.36 -12.01
CA MET A 68 -4.27 -11.30 -13.42
C MET A 68 -3.48 -12.55 -13.85
N ARG A 69 -2.50 -12.95 -13.05
CA ARG A 69 -1.68 -14.14 -13.33
C ARG A 69 -2.51 -15.44 -13.35
N GLU A 70 -3.56 -15.50 -12.55
CA GLU A 70 -4.49 -16.64 -12.50
C GLU A 70 -5.60 -16.57 -13.57
N GLY A 71 -5.53 -15.61 -14.50
CA GLY A 71 -6.48 -15.49 -15.61
C GLY A 71 -7.86 -14.96 -15.22
N VAL A 72 -8.05 -14.43 -14.00
CA VAL A 72 -9.38 -14.02 -13.50
C VAL A 72 -10.02 -12.95 -14.38
N PHE A 73 -9.23 -12.14 -15.07
CA PHE A 73 -9.70 -11.04 -15.92
C PHE A 73 -9.77 -11.40 -17.41
N GLU A 74 -9.57 -12.66 -17.77
CA GLU A 74 -9.64 -13.07 -19.17
C GLU A 74 -11.06 -12.98 -19.73
N GLY A 75 -11.15 -12.67 -21.01
CA GLY A 75 -12.42 -12.57 -21.73
C GLY A 75 -13.27 -11.35 -21.36
N LEU A 76 -12.69 -10.30 -20.82
CA LEU A 76 -13.34 -9.03 -20.59
C LEU A 76 -13.14 -8.10 -21.80
N ASP A 77 -14.22 -7.47 -22.26
CA ASP A 77 -14.16 -6.42 -23.31
C ASP A 77 -13.72 -5.09 -22.73
N ALA A 78 -14.09 -4.80 -21.48
CA ALA A 78 -13.71 -3.58 -20.77
C ALA A 78 -13.63 -3.82 -19.26
N MET A 79 -12.75 -3.09 -18.61
CA MET A 79 -12.62 -3.04 -17.14
C MET A 79 -12.72 -1.58 -16.71
N LEU A 80 -13.53 -1.33 -15.70
CA LEU A 80 -13.71 -0.02 -15.10
C LEU A 80 -13.34 -0.08 -13.62
N ASP A 81 -12.66 0.95 -13.17
CA ASP A 81 -12.29 1.18 -11.79
C ASP A 81 -12.56 2.64 -11.44
N TRP A 82 -12.64 2.97 -10.16
CA TRP A 82 -12.80 4.35 -9.74
C TRP A 82 -12.08 4.61 -8.41
N HIS A 83 -11.72 5.85 -8.19
CA HIS A 83 -11.11 6.32 -6.96
C HIS A 83 -11.65 7.71 -6.60
N PRO A 84 -11.97 7.99 -5.33
CA PRO A 84 -12.35 9.34 -4.90
C PRO A 84 -11.26 10.36 -5.25
N ASP A 85 -11.68 11.49 -5.82
CA ASP A 85 -10.79 12.59 -6.18
C ASP A 85 -11.54 13.92 -6.01
N THR A 86 -10.83 15.02 -6.17
CA THR A 86 -11.37 16.39 -6.10
C THR A 86 -12.22 16.77 -7.32
N ARG A 87 -12.19 15.95 -8.36
CA ARG A 87 -12.90 16.21 -9.64
C ARG A 87 -13.54 14.93 -10.17
N ASN A 88 -14.72 15.09 -10.78
CA ASN A 88 -15.32 14.04 -11.58
C ASN A 88 -14.67 14.05 -12.98
N THR A 89 -13.85 13.06 -13.27
CA THR A 89 -13.12 12.96 -14.53
C THR A 89 -12.87 11.51 -14.90
N VAL A 90 -12.55 11.27 -16.16
CA VAL A 90 -11.98 10.00 -16.60
C VAL A 90 -10.47 10.15 -16.64
N ASN A 91 -9.77 9.43 -15.76
CA ASN A 91 -8.32 9.43 -15.75
C ASN A 91 -7.80 8.53 -16.89
N ARG A 92 -7.01 9.10 -17.79
CA ARG A 92 -6.42 8.42 -18.95
C ARG A 92 -4.90 8.26 -18.83
N THR A 93 -4.33 8.59 -17.65
CA THR A 93 -2.89 8.46 -17.41
C THR A 93 -2.55 7.05 -16.95
N SER A 94 -1.34 6.61 -17.24
CA SER A 94 -0.78 5.38 -16.68
C SER A 94 -0.38 5.59 -15.23
N GLY A 95 -0.48 4.55 -14.40
CA GLY A 95 0.08 4.51 -13.07
C GLY A 95 1.59 4.19 -13.07
N LEU A 96 2.24 4.44 -11.96
CA LEU A 96 3.63 4.00 -11.72
C LEU A 96 3.63 2.54 -11.24
N ALA A 97 4.64 1.78 -11.65
CA ALA A 97 4.90 0.47 -11.07
C ALA A 97 5.31 0.63 -9.59
N ASN A 98 4.95 -0.34 -8.77
CA ASN A 98 5.28 -0.35 -7.35
C ASN A 98 6.02 -1.65 -6.99
N VAL A 99 7.08 -1.51 -6.20
CA VAL A 99 7.83 -2.62 -5.60
C VAL A 99 8.03 -2.30 -4.13
N GLN A 100 7.64 -3.22 -3.26
CA GLN A 100 7.92 -3.15 -1.83
C GLN A 100 8.98 -4.17 -1.48
N VAL A 101 9.98 -3.73 -0.71
CA VAL A 101 11.09 -4.58 -0.26
C VAL A 101 11.32 -4.33 1.23
N GLN A 102 11.47 -5.39 1.98
CA GLN A 102 11.91 -5.34 3.37
C GLN A 102 13.38 -5.75 3.44
N PHE A 103 14.20 -4.87 4.01
CA PHE A 103 15.62 -5.13 4.28
C PHE A 103 15.78 -5.40 5.78
N THR A 104 16.40 -6.51 6.10
CA THR A 104 16.69 -6.89 7.49
C THR A 104 18.20 -6.90 7.69
N PHE A 105 18.65 -6.15 8.69
CA PHE A 105 20.05 -6.11 9.11
C PHE A 105 20.18 -6.81 10.45
N SER A 106 21.24 -7.61 10.60
CA SER A 106 21.54 -8.29 11.84
C SER A 106 22.84 -7.77 12.42
N GLY A 107 22.84 -7.50 13.72
CA GLY A 107 23.98 -6.99 14.46
C GLY A 107 24.63 -8.01 15.38
N LYS A 108 25.63 -7.57 16.13
CA LYS A 108 26.25 -8.29 17.22
C LYS A 108 26.24 -7.42 18.47
N SER A 109 25.59 -7.87 19.49
CA SER A 109 25.49 -7.15 20.77
C SER A 109 26.83 -7.12 21.51
N SER A 110 27.11 -6.01 22.17
CA SER A 110 28.21 -5.86 23.12
C SER A 110 27.87 -4.85 24.20
N HIS A 111 28.63 -4.85 25.27
CA HIS A 111 28.45 -3.85 26.33
C HIS A 111 28.96 -2.49 25.87
N ALA A 112 28.09 -1.50 25.80
CA ALA A 112 28.38 -0.19 25.21
C ALA A 112 29.57 0.55 25.88
N SER A 113 29.77 0.36 27.18
CA SER A 113 30.89 0.97 27.94
C SER A 113 32.10 0.03 28.09
N GLY A 114 31.86 -1.28 28.21
CA GLY A 114 32.91 -2.24 28.57
C GLY A 114 33.66 -2.82 27.36
N ALA A 115 32.97 -2.99 26.23
CA ALA A 115 33.54 -3.60 25.03
C ALA A 115 32.84 -3.15 23.75
N PRO A 116 32.76 -1.85 23.46
CA PRO A 116 32.00 -1.34 22.31
C PRO A 116 32.57 -1.83 20.97
N ASP A 117 33.87 -2.06 20.89
CA ASP A 117 34.59 -2.53 19.71
C ASP A 117 34.25 -3.97 19.33
N ALA A 118 33.73 -4.77 20.28
CA ALA A 118 33.27 -6.14 20.03
C ALA A 118 31.89 -6.21 19.37
N GLY A 119 31.15 -5.10 19.37
CA GLY A 119 29.80 -4.99 18.81
C GLY A 119 29.76 -4.67 17.32
N ARG A 120 28.57 -4.85 16.75
CA ARG A 120 28.20 -4.37 15.39
C ARG A 120 26.75 -3.96 15.44
N SER A 121 26.45 -2.70 15.18
CA SER A 121 25.11 -2.17 15.23
C SER A 121 24.37 -2.45 13.93
N ALA A 122 23.24 -3.14 14.03
CA ALA A 122 22.30 -3.29 12.92
C ALA A 122 21.63 -1.95 12.59
N LEU A 123 21.37 -1.10 13.59
CA LEU A 123 20.80 0.23 13.38
C LEU A 123 21.73 1.13 12.57
N ASP A 124 23.03 1.12 12.85
CA ASP A 124 24.01 1.89 12.05
C ASP A 124 23.97 1.46 10.57
N ALA A 125 23.76 0.18 10.32
CA ALA A 125 23.63 -0.33 8.95
C ALA A 125 22.32 0.18 8.28
N VAL A 126 21.22 0.25 9.02
CA VAL A 126 19.95 0.84 8.54
C VAL A 126 20.14 2.33 8.25
N GLU A 127 20.75 3.08 9.17
CA GLU A 127 21.00 4.52 8.99
C GLU A 127 21.92 4.80 7.80
N ALA A 128 22.99 4.03 7.64
CA ALA A 128 23.86 4.14 6.47
C ALA A 128 23.13 3.82 5.17
N PHE A 129 22.30 2.79 5.17
CA PHE A 129 21.47 2.41 4.03
C PHE A 129 20.48 3.54 3.67
N ASP A 130 19.76 4.07 4.64
CA ASP A 130 18.81 5.17 4.44
C ASP A 130 19.49 6.42 3.90
N TYR A 131 20.67 6.74 4.43
CA TYR A 131 21.47 7.86 3.93
C TYR A 131 21.86 7.66 2.45
N MET A 132 22.36 6.49 2.09
CA MET A 132 22.72 6.17 0.70
C MET A 132 21.49 6.18 -0.23
N MET A 133 20.34 5.71 0.23
CA MET A 133 19.09 5.77 -0.53
C MET A 133 18.64 7.21 -0.79
N ASN A 134 18.84 8.11 0.16
CA ASN A 134 18.55 9.54 -0.02
C ASN A 134 19.49 10.21 -1.03
N LEU A 135 20.77 9.86 -1.03
CA LEU A 135 21.73 10.35 -2.05
C LEU A 135 21.36 9.85 -3.45
N MET A 136 20.88 8.62 -3.57
CA MET A 136 20.46 8.04 -4.85
C MET A 136 19.29 8.80 -5.50
N ARG A 137 18.48 9.52 -4.74
CA ARG A 137 17.34 10.31 -5.27
C ARG A 137 17.74 11.34 -6.31
N GLU A 138 18.98 11.82 -6.29
CA GLU A 138 19.50 12.76 -7.29
C GLU A 138 19.71 12.10 -8.68
N HIS A 139 19.81 10.78 -8.72
CA HIS A 139 20.21 10.01 -9.88
C HIS A 139 19.12 9.10 -10.46
N VAL A 140 17.89 9.24 -10.00
CA VAL A 140 16.74 8.48 -10.51
C VAL A 140 15.86 9.34 -11.42
N PRO A 141 15.13 8.75 -12.38
CA PRO A 141 14.18 9.49 -13.20
C PRO A 141 13.13 10.24 -12.37
N GLN A 142 12.64 11.36 -12.87
CA GLN A 142 11.59 12.14 -12.18
C GLN A 142 10.30 11.37 -11.94
N THR A 143 10.05 10.31 -12.67
CA THR A 143 8.92 9.40 -12.50
C THR A 143 9.13 8.40 -11.36
N ALA A 144 10.35 8.20 -10.88
CA ALA A 144 10.63 7.32 -9.75
C ALA A 144 10.28 8.00 -8.41
N ARG A 145 9.81 7.19 -7.48
CA ARG A 145 9.53 7.58 -6.09
C ARG A 145 10.13 6.52 -5.18
N ILE A 146 10.83 6.95 -4.15
CA ILE A 146 11.43 6.07 -3.16
C ILE A 146 10.99 6.56 -1.79
N HIS A 147 10.28 5.72 -1.06
CA HIS A 147 9.84 5.96 0.31
C HIS A 147 10.23 4.77 1.16
N TYR A 148 10.52 5.01 2.42
CA TYR A 148 10.82 3.96 3.37
C TYR A 148 10.29 4.29 4.76
N VAL A 149 10.24 3.29 5.60
CA VAL A 149 9.96 3.39 7.03
C VAL A 149 10.86 2.39 7.75
N ILE A 150 11.41 2.79 8.89
CA ILE A 150 12.10 1.88 9.80
C ILE A 150 11.03 1.20 10.65
N THR A 151 10.90 -0.11 10.49
CA THR A 151 9.89 -0.91 11.20
C THR A 151 10.37 -1.39 12.56
N ASP A 152 11.69 -1.57 12.72
CA ASP A 152 12.34 -1.90 13.97
C ASP A 152 13.73 -1.24 14.01
N GLY A 153 13.99 -0.44 15.01
CA GLY A 153 15.26 0.26 15.26
C GLY A 153 15.93 -0.17 16.57
N GLY A 154 15.48 -1.29 17.17
CA GLY A 154 15.95 -1.75 18.48
C GLY A 154 15.20 -1.13 19.65
N LYS A 155 15.55 -1.54 20.87
CA LYS A 155 14.80 -1.19 22.09
C LYS A 155 15.51 -0.20 23.01
N ALA A 156 16.83 -0.32 23.15
CA ALA A 156 17.60 0.54 24.04
C ALA A 156 19.08 0.64 23.59
N PRO A 157 19.71 1.82 23.71
CA PRO A 157 21.06 2.06 23.15
C PRO A 157 22.18 1.38 23.94
N ASN A 158 21.90 0.92 25.14
CA ASN A 158 22.86 0.28 26.06
C ASN A 158 22.52 -1.18 26.36
N ALA A 159 21.51 -1.73 25.72
CA ALA A 159 21.05 -3.08 25.95
C ALA A 159 21.73 -4.10 25.04
N HIS A 160 21.74 -5.36 25.48
CA HIS A 160 22.41 -6.44 24.83
C HIS A 160 21.76 -6.95 23.53
N ASP A 161 20.67 -6.36 23.08
CA ASP A 161 19.93 -6.74 21.88
C ASP A 161 19.84 -5.56 20.89
N TRP A 162 20.71 -5.55 19.91
CA TRP A 162 20.68 -4.70 18.74
C TRP A 162 20.11 -5.45 17.52
N SER A 163 19.09 -6.24 17.75
CA SER A 163 18.39 -6.96 16.67
C SER A 163 17.23 -6.16 16.14
#